data_0768f354c68ca7c1e68a41877cbc58aa
#
_entry.id   0768f354c68ca7c1e68a41877cbc58aa
#
_cell.length_a   1.000
_cell.length_b   1.000
_cell.length_c   1.000
_cell.angle_alpha   90.00
_cell.angle_beta   90.00
_cell.angle_gamma   90.00
#
_symmetry.space_group_name_H-M   'P 1'
#
loop_
_entity.id
_entity.type
_entity.pdbx_description
1 polymer ?
#
loop_
_entity_poly.entity_id
_entity_poly.type
_entity_poly.pdbx_seq_one_letter_code
_entity_poly.pdbx_strand_id
1 'polypeptide(L)'
;MAATARRISRLARAARAAAVLAALAVPALGLQACRKPRYDTSTPAAALDAMAQMVKDGRPELLPTMVDVEARDIAFDDGVTEASAIEDVKRKAGDMLAQLWRVSLKIKKRYPAEVDKEIAKGGTWANRGGFGDVFTAVVSDPFGWLDANRSRLTAEDLGDGTAAFELDGKPVLGGTLAMRETDAGWRVSVPVELIRSSGYFPDTREEWAVLAYMMLAVENALGDFEAELDSGKFARLSDAGERAGRLIAESAVAQAVIFAMMQQNDPAKKGAAGAAPGGFTIKAGNAEIPVGSTGDVNRDLGNAGDIMRRQAE
;
A
#
# COMPACT_ATOMS: atom_id res chain seq x y z
N MET A 1 -45.62 30.23 -54.09
CA MET A 1 -46.05 29.01 -53.41
C MET A 1 -45.02 27.87 -53.36
N ALA A 2 -43.95 27.79 -54.16
CA ALA A 2 -42.99 26.70 -54.20
C ALA A 2 -41.90 26.71 -53.05
N ALA A 3 -41.63 27.87 -52.44
CA ALA A 3 -40.61 28.00 -51.42
C ALA A 3 -41.00 27.44 -50.01
N THR A 4 -42.30 27.49 -49.73
CA THR A 4 -42.85 27.00 -48.43
C THR A 4 -42.84 25.44 -48.30
N ALA A 5 -43.12 24.80 -49.44
CA ALA A 5 -43.15 23.32 -49.49
C ALA A 5 -41.75 22.68 -49.26
N ARG A 6 -40.66 23.35 -49.70
CA ARG A 6 -39.28 22.84 -49.48
C ARG A 6 -38.78 22.99 -48.04
N ARG A 7 -39.29 23.99 -47.29
CA ARG A 7 -38.92 24.11 -45.84
C ARG A 7 -39.57 23.06 -44.99
N ILE A 8 -40.83 22.68 -45.25
CA ILE A 8 -41.54 21.66 -44.48
C ILE A 8 -40.89 20.27 -44.66
N SER A 9 -40.44 19.93 -45.87
CA SER A 9 -39.79 18.67 -46.17
C SER A 9 -38.39 18.52 -45.51
N ARG A 10 -37.65 19.61 -45.26
CA ARG A 10 -36.37 19.60 -44.55
C ARG A 10 -36.56 19.43 -43.03
N LEU A 11 -37.56 20.06 -42.43
CA LEU A 11 -37.88 19.92 -41.04
C LEU A 11 -38.38 18.50 -40.69
N ALA A 12 -39.18 17.89 -41.58
CA ALA A 12 -39.66 16.53 -41.40
C ALA A 12 -38.52 15.45 -41.48
N ARG A 13 -37.49 15.73 -42.32
CA ARG A 13 -36.29 14.84 -42.39
C ARG A 13 -35.37 14.99 -41.17
N ALA A 14 -35.19 16.21 -40.68
CA ALA A 14 -34.40 16.48 -39.45
C ALA A 14 -35.05 15.85 -38.19
N ALA A 15 -36.38 15.93 -38.10
CA ALA A 15 -37.09 15.29 -36.98
C ALA A 15 -37.01 13.75 -37.00
N ARG A 16 -37.03 13.15 -38.20
CA ARG A 16 -36.85 11.67 -38.31
C ARG A 16 -35.43 11.23 -38.01
N ALA A 17 -34.41 12.01 -38.39
CA ALA A 17 -33.02 11.70 -38.05
C ALA A 17 -32.74 11.81 -36.53
N ALA A 18 -33.33 12.79 -35.88
CA ALA A 18 -33.22 12.97 -34.44
C ALA A 18 -33.92 11.83 -33.65
N ALA A 19 -35.07 11.36 -34.14
CA ALA A 19 -35.79 10.22 -33.50
C ALA A 19 -35.05 8.89 -33.64
N VAL A 20 -34.35 8.65 -34.76
CA VAL A 20 -33.54 7.44 -34.96
C VAL A 20 -32.28 7.47 -34.07
N LEU A 21 -31.63 8.64 -33.91
CA LEU A 21 -30.48 8.78 -32.99
C LEU A 21 -30.87 8.64 -31.52
N ALA A 22 -32.04 9.11 -31.11
CA ALA A 22 -32.55 8.93 -29.76
C ALA A 22 -32.92 7.47 -29.47
N ALA A 23 -33.41 6.69 -30.43
CA ALA A 23 -33.76 5.29 -30.29
C ALA A 23 -32.53 4.37 -30.18
N LEU A 24 -31.35 4.78 -30.70
CA LEU A 24 -30.09 4.06 -30.62
C LEU A 24 -29.32 4.35 -29.33
N ALA A 25 -29.61 5.43 -28.62
CA ALA A 25 -28.92 5.81 -27.38
C ALA A 25 -29.49 5.11 -26.14
N VAL A 26 -30.74 4.64 -26.17
CA VAL A 26 -31.40 4.03 -24.98
C VAL A 26 -30.85 2.65 -24.61
N PRO A 27 -30.46 1.73 -25.52
CA PRO A 27 -29.92 0.43 -25.12
C PRO A 27 -28.50 0.48 -24.58
N ALA A 28 -27.72 1.55 -24.81
CA ALA A 28 -26.35 1.64 -24.30
C ALA A 28 -26.26 1.96 -22.79
N LEU A 29 -27.28 2.60 -22.23
CA LEU A 29 -27.37 2.90 -20.79
C LEU A 29 -27.87 1.71 -19.95
N GLY A 30 -28.57 0.77 -20.54
CA GLY A 30 -29.13 -0.40 -19.84
C GLY A 30 -28.14 -1.56 -19.65
N LEU A 31 -27.02 -1.61 -20.39
CA LEU A 31 -26.07 -2.73 -20.34
C LEU A 31 -24.97 -2.57 -19.29
N GLN A 32 -24.90 -1.42 -18.58
CA GLN A 32 -23.93 -1.21 -17.49
C GLN A 32 -24.44 -1.70 -16.13
N ALA A 33 -25.74 -1.98 -16.00
CA ALA A 33 -26.38 -2.22 -14.70
C ALA A 33 -26.20 -3.65 -14.14
N CYS A 34 -25.50 -4.58 -14.81
CA CYS A 34 -25.38 -5.98 -14.39
C CYS A 34 -23.98 -6.59 -14.57
N ARG A 35 -22.91 -5.80 -14.66
CA ARG A 35 -21.59 -6.39 -14.50
C ARG A 35 -21.38 -6.68 -13.01
N LYS A 36 -21.43 -7.98 -12.62
CA LYS A 36 -20.92 -8.39 -11.32
C LYS A 36 -19.55 -7.73 -11.11
N PRO A 37 -19.29 -7.14 -9.94
CA PRO A 37 -17.96 -6.63 -9.66
C PRO A 37 -16.94 -7.74 -9.95
N ARG A 38 -15.81 -7.39 -10.53
CA ARG A 38 -14.77 -8.37 -10.92
C ARG A 38 -14.30 -9.19 -9.72
N TYR A 39 -14.34 -8.59 -8.54
CA TYR A 39 -13.98 -9.20 -7.27
C TYR A 39 -15.19 -9.13 -6.34
N ASP A 40 -15.63 -10.28 -5.88
CA ASP A 40 -16.77 -10.37 -4.97
C ASP A 40 -16.33 -10.02 -3.54
N THR A 41 -16.99 -9.06 -2.94
CA THR A 41 -16.73 -8.60 -1.57
C THR A 41 -18.03 -8.58 -0.76
N SER A 42 -19.04 -9.34 -1.18
CA SER A 42 -20.36 -9.35 -0.55
C SER A 42 -20.41 -10.08 0.80
N THR A 43 -19.41 -10.90 1.08
CA THR A 43 -19.24 -11.58 2.37
C THR A 43 -17.79 -11.47 2.84
N PRO A 44 -17.50 -11.64 4.15
CA PRO A 44 -16.12 -11.64 4.66
C PRO A 44 -15.21 -12.65 3.96
N ALA A 45 -15.70 -13.87 3.76
CA ALA A 45 -14.96 -14.94 3.09
C ALA A 45 -14.69 -14.61 1.61
N ALA A 46 -15.69 -14.08 0.88
CA ALA A 46 -15.53 -13.65 -0.50
C ALA A 46 -14.53 -12.51 -0.64
N ALA A 47 -14.49 -11.57 0.32
CA ALA A 47 -13.51 -10.50 0.33
C ALA A 47 -12.07 -11.01 0.49
N LEU A 48 -11.84 -12.04 1.33
CA LEU A 48 -10.54 -12.71 1.44
C LEU A 48 -10.14 -13.40 0.13
N ASP A 49 -11.09 -14.08 -0.52
CA ASP A 49 -10.87 -14.70 -1.83
C ASP A 49 -10.55 -13.64 -2.90
N ALA A 50 -11.25 -12.51 -2.85
CA ALA A 50 -11.02 -11.39 -3.76
C ALA A 50 -9.58 -10.86 -3.64
N MET A 51 -9.04 -10.69 -2.44
CA MET A 51 -7.64 -10.26 -2.24
C MET A 51 -6.64 -11.25 -2.85
N ALA A 52 -6.83 -12.54 -2.61
CA ALA A 52 -5.98 -13.57 -3.22
C ALA A 52 -6.11 -13.58 -4.75
N GLN A 53 -7.33 -13.40 -5.27
CA GLN A 53 -7.57 -13.35 -6.71
C GLN A 53 -6.96 -12.10 -7.37
N MET A 54 -6.97 -10.93 -6.69
CA MET A 54 -6.28 -9.72 -7.17
C MET A 54 -4.79 -9.97 -7.42
N VAL A 55 -4.13 -10.67 -6.49
CA VAL A 55 -2.72 -11.04 -6.64
C VAL A 55 -2.53 -12.02 -7.80
N LYS A 56 -3.35 -13.08 -7.89
CA LYS A 56 -3.29 -14.08 -8.98
C LYS A 56 -3.52 -13.46 -10.36
N ASP A 57 -4.39 -12.46 -10.43
CA ASP A 57 -4.66 -11.70 -11.65
C ASP A 57 -3.56 -10.68 -11.99
N GLY A 58 -2.52 -10.56 -11.17
CA GLY A 58 -1.44 -9.58 -11.33
C GLY A 58 -1.91 -8.13 -11.10
N ARG A 59 -2.89 -7.95 -10.20
CA ARG A 59 -3.51 -6.66 -9.86
C ARG A 59 -3.33 -6.30 -8.37
N PRO A 60 -2.11 -6.41 -7.81
CA PRO A 60 -1.88 -6.14 -6.39
C PRO A 60 -2.11 -4.68 -6.01
N GLU A 61 -2.12 -3.76 -7.00
CA GLU A 61 -2.46 -2.34 -6.79
C GLU A 61 -3.87 -2.13 -6.22
N LEU A 62 -4.73 -3.14 -6.31
CA LEU A 62 -6.08 -3.10 -5.77
C LEU A 62 -6.13 -3.49 -4.28
N LEU A 63 -5.11 -4.13 -3.72
CA LEU A 63 -5.11 -4.57 -2.32
C LEU A 63 -5.38 -3.44 -1.32
N PRO A 64 -4.84 -2.21 -1.46
CA PRO A 64 -5.16 -1.13 -0.55
C PRO A 64 -6.65 -0.73 -0.54
N THR A 65 -7.39 -1.01 -1.62
CA THR A 65 -8.84 -0.76 -1.65
C THR A 65 -9.62 -1.73 -0.77
N MET A 66 -9.01 -2.86 -0.39
CA MET A 66 -9.59 -3.85 0.52
C MET A 66 -9.36 -3.52 2.00
N VAL A 67 -8.69 -2.40 2.28
CA VAL A 67 -8.42 -1.91 3.63
C VAL A 67 -9.36 -0.74 3.92
N ASP A 68 -10.09 -0.84 5.02
CA ASP A 68 -10.89 0.24 5.59
C ASP A 68 -10.10 0.92 6.70
N VAL A 69 -9.93 2.22 6.58
CA VAL A 69 -9.26 3.08 7.57
C VAL A 69 -10.25 4.16 7.95
N GLU A 70 -10.71 4.14 9.20
CA GLU A 70 -11.67 5.10 9.68
C GLU A 70 -11.04 6.49 9.82
N ALA A 71 -11.50 7.43 8.98
CA ALA A 71 -11.07 8.82 9.03
C ALA A 71 -11.85 9.59 10.08
N ARG A 72 -11.20 10.55 10.72
CA ARG A 72 -11.92 11.59 11.49
C ARG A 72 -12.64 12.52 10.53
N ASP A 73 -13.75 13.07 10.97
CA ASP A 73 -14.47 14.13 10.24
C ASP A 73 -13.79 15.49 10.49
N ILE A 74 -12.58 15.63 9.94
CA ILE A 74 -11.78 16.86 10.03
C ILE A 74 -11.33 17.30 8.65
N ALA A 75 -11.21 18.61 8.47
CA ALA A 75 -10.52 19.25 7.36
C ALA A 75 -9.31 20.00 7.88
N PHE A 76 -8.19 19.90 7.16
CA PHE A 76 -6.97 20.67 7.42
C PHE A 76 -7.11 22.10 6.88
N ASP A 77 -6.18 22.98 7.23
CA ASP A 77 -6.21 24.40 6.87
C ASP A 77 -6.24 24.65 5.36
N ASP A 78 -5.73 23.72 4.56
CA ASP A 78 -5.76 23.75 3.08
C ASP A 78 -7.08 23.18 2.49
N GLY A 79 -8.03 22.79 3.32
CA GLY A 79 -9.32 22.21 2.92
C GLY A 79 -9.27 20.72 2.59
N VAL A 80 -8.11 20.06 2.65
CA VAL A 80 -7.98 18.61 2.48
C VAL A 80 -8.57 17.92 3.72
N THR A 81 -9.44 16.93 3.51
CA THR A 81 -9.96 16.11 4.62
C THR A 81 -9.03 14.94 4.94
N GLU A 82 -9.08 14.44 6.19
CA GLU A 82 -8.32 13.23 6.54
C GLU A 82 -8.71 12.04 5.67
N ALA A 83 -10.00 11.87 5.35
CA ALA A 83 -10.47 10.84 4.44
C ALA A 83 -9.79 10.93 3.07
N SER A 84 -9.65 12.14 2.50
CA SER A 84 -8.95 12.35 1.24
C SER A 84 -7.46 12.02 1.34
N ALA A 85 -6.81 12.38 2.45
CA ALA A 85 -5.40 12.05 2.67
C ALA A 85 -5.18 10.53 2.77
N ILE A 86 -6.07 9.81 3.44
CA ILE A 86 -6.05 8.33 3.52
C ILE A 86 -6.18 7.71 2.12
N GLU A 87 -7.13 8.18 1.31
CA GLU A 87 -7.31 7.66 -0.06
C GLU A 87 -6.11 7.96 -0.96
N ASP A 88 -5.45 9.09 -0.79
CA ASP A 88 -4.19 9.40 -1.50
C ASP A 88 -3.07 8.44 -1.10
N VAL A 89 -2.94 8.11 0.18
CA VAL A 89 -1.98 7.13 0.68
C VAL A 89 -2.30 5.73 0.16
N LYS A 90 -3.56 5.31 0.17
CA LYS A 90 -3.99 4.01 -0.38
C LYS A 90 -3.66 3.90 -1.87
N ARG A 91 -3.90 4.96 -2.64
CA ARG A 91 -3.54 5.02 -4.07
C ARG A 91 -2.03 4.86 -4.26
N LYS A 92 -1.21 5.61 -3.51
CA LYS A 92 0.26 5.51 -3.55
C LYS A 92 0.75 4.12 -3.14
N ALA A 93 0.15 3.52 -2.12
CA ALA A 93 0.43 2.14 -1.75
C ALA A 93 0.14 1.17 -2.92
N GLY A 94 -0.96 1.38 -3.64
CA GLY A 94 -1.28 0.61 -4.83
C GLY A 94 -0.21 0.71 -5.92
N ASP A 95 0.24 1.93 -6.24
CA ASP A 95 1.30 2.17 -7.22
C ASP A 95 2.60 1.42 -6.84
N MET A 96 2.99 1.51 -5.56
CA MET A 96 4.17 0.79 -5.02
C MET A 96 4.01 -0.73 -5.13
N LEU A 97 2.84 -1.28 -4.80
CA LEU A 97 2.58 -2.72 -4.91
C LEU A 97 2.62 -3.19 -6.36
N ALA A 98 2.09 -2.40 -7.31
CA ALA A 98 2.19 -2.69 -8.74
C ALA A 98 3.66 -2.71 -9.20
N GLN A 99 4.47 -1.76 -8.74
CA GLN A 99 5.88 -1.70 -9.07
C GLN A 99 6.66 -2.89 -8.48
N LEU A 100 6.42 -3.19 -7.21
CA LEU A 100 7.02 -4.34 -6.54
C LEU A 100 6.68 -5.65 -7.26
N TRP A 101 5.43 -5.79 -7.73
CA TRP A 101 5.02 -6.94 -8.55
C TRP A 101 5.80 -7.03 -9.86
N ARG A 102 5.95 -5.92 -10.60
CA ARG A 102 6.76 -5.90 -11.83
C ARG A 102 8.21 -6.31 -11.58
N VAL A 103 8.81 -5.78 -10.52
CA VAL A 103 10.17 -6.13 -10.10
C VAL A 103 10.28 -7.62 -9.79
N SER A 104 9.33 -8.18 -9.03
CA SER A 104 9.36 -9.61 -8.67
C SER A 104 9.25 -10.52 -9.90
N LEU A 105 8.45 -10.16 -10.89
CA LEU A 105 8.36 -10.90 -12.15
C LEU A 105 9.69 -10.88 -12.92
N LYS A 106 10.38 -9.74 -12.95
CA LYS A 106 11.72 -9.64 -13.58
C LYS A 106 12.75 -10.48 -12.84
N ILE A 107 12.71 -10.47 -11.50
CA ILE A 107 13.57 -11.30 -10.65
C ILE A 107 13.29 -12.78 -10.86
N LYS A 108 12.05 -13.21 -10.83
CA LYS A 108 11.66 -14.61 -11.13
C LYS A 108 12.18 -15.06 -12.51
N LYS A 109 12.07 -14.19 -13.51
CA LYS A 109 12.58 -14.49 -14.86
C LYS A 109 14.10 -14.62 -14.93
N ARG A 110 14.83 -13.81 -14.15
CA ARG A 110 16.30 -13.72 -14.21
C ARG A 110 16.99 -14.75 -13.32
N TYR A 111 16.44 -15.04 -12.14
CA TYR A 111 17.05 -15.90 -11.12
C TYR A 111 16.11 -17.04 -10.68
N PRO A 112 15.53 -17.83 -11.60
CA PRO A 112 14.46 -18.77 -11.26
C PRO A 112 14.87 -19.77 -10.17
N ALA A 113 16.04 -20.40 -10.30
CA ALA A 113 16.51 -21.39 -9.34
C ALA A 113 16.85 -20.81 -7.96
N GLU A 114 17.27 -19.54 -7.88
CA GLU A 114 17.55 -18.87 -6.62
C GLU A 114 16.24 -18.43 -5.94
N VAL A 115 15.27 -17.95 -6.73
CA VAL A 115 13.93 -17.62 -6.23
C VAL A 115 13.24 -18.86 -5.68
N ASP A 116 13.27 -20.00 -6.39
CA ASP A 116 12.69 -21.25 -5.90
C ASP A 116 13.30 -21.68 -4.56
N LYS A 117 14.64 -21.54 -4.42
CA LYS A 117 15.32 -21.81 -3.14
C LYS A 117 14.89 -20.84 -2.05
N GLU A 118 14.69 -19.57 -2.39
CA GLU A 118 14.29 -18.55 -1.42
C GLU A 118 12.86 -18.81 -0.91
N ILE A 119 11.94 -19.15 -1.82
CA ILE A 119 10.57 -19.54 -1.46
C ILE A 119 10.56 -20.82 -0.61
N ALA A 120 11.39 -21.83 -0.97
CA ALA A 120 11.49 -23.09 -0.24
C ALA A 120 12.04 -22.95 1.20
N LYS A 121 12.77 -21.87 1.51
CA LYS A 121 13.20 -21.59 2.89
C LYS A 121 12.02 -21.40 3.84
N GLY A 122 10.85 -21.04 3.30
CA GLY A 122 9.64 -20.80 4.07
C GLY A 122 9.80 -19.69 5.12
N GLY A 123 8.78 -19.54 5.92
CA GLY A 123 8.81 -18.59 7.03
C GLY A 123 8.43 -17.16 6.64
N THR A 124 8.13 -16.39 7.66
CA THR A 124 7.85 -14.97 7.52
C THR A 124 9.17 -14.22 7.32
N TRP A 125 9.15 -13.18 6.46
CA TRP A 125 10.27 -12.25 6.32
C TRP A 125 10.73 -11.63 7.66
N ALA A 126 9.86 -11.62 8.67
CA ALA A 126 10.18 -11.16 10.03
C ALA A 126 11.24 -12.01 10.76
N ASN A 127 11.46 -13.26 10.35
CA ASN A 127 12.44 -14.17 10.95
C ASN A 127 13.78 -14.21 10.20
N ARG A 128 14.01 -13.28 9.25
CA ARG A 128 15.24 -13.20 8.46
C ARG A 128 16.34 -12.43 9.19
N GLY A 129 17.58 -12.87 9.01
CA GLY A 129 18.71 -12.39 9.80
C GLY A 129 19.25 -11.00 9.45
N GLY A 130 18.87 -10.42 8.32
CA GLY A 130 19.39 -9.12 7.87
C GLY A 130 18.46 -8.41 6.91
N PHE A 131 18.67 -7.11 6.75
CA PHE A 131 17.85 -6.26 5.88
C PHE A 131 17.89 -6.73 4.41
N GLY A 132 19.05 -7.12 3.91
CA GLY A 132 19.22 -7.70 2.58
C GLY A 132 18.44 -9.01 2.39
N ASP A 133 18.41 -9.88 3.40
CA ASP A 133 17.66 -11.14 3.35
C ASP A 133 16.15 -10.90 3.33
N VAL A 134 15.67 -9.91 4.11
CA VAL A 134 14.26 -9.49 4.09
C VAL A 134 13.88 -9.00 2.70
N PHE A 135 14.70 -8.11 2.11
CA PHE A 135 14.43 -7.60 0.77
C PHE A 135 14.55 -8.65 -0.32
N THR A 136 15.51 -9.57 -0.20
CA THR A 136 15.61 -10.73 -1.11
C THR A 136 14.31 -11.53 -1.11
N ALA A 137 13.75 -11.81 0.07
CA ALA A 137 12.48 -12.52 0.18
C ALA A 137 11.30 -11.71 -0.40
N VAL A 138 11.21 -10.42 -0.05
CA VAL A 138 10.14 -9.53 -0.52
C VAL A 138 10.15 -9.38 -2.04
N VAL A 139 11.31 -9.16 -2.67
CA VAL A 139 11.38 -9.02 -4.14
C VAL A 139 11.23 -10.34 -4.87
N SER A 140 11.52 -11.47 -4.20
CA SER A 140 11.34 -12.82 -4.78
C SER A 140 9.87 -13.24 -4.83
N ASP A 141 9.13 -12.98 -3.76
CA ASP A 141 7.72 -13.34 -3.65
C ASP A 141 6.98 -12.41 -2.68
N PRO A 142 6.64 -11.19 -3.11
CA PRO A 142 6.06 -10.17 -2.25
C PRO A 142 4.69 -10.54 -1.68
N PHE A 143 3.97 -11.43 -2.35
CA PHE A 143 2.61 -11.83 -1.98
C PHE A 143 2.47 -13.32 -1.64
N GLY A 144 3.57 -14.06 -1.64
CA GLY A 144 3.57 -15.51 -1.40
C GLY A 144 2.97 -15.90 -0.06
N TRP A 145 3.10 -15.04 0.94
CA TRP A 145 2.47 -15.27 2.24
C TRP A 145 0.94 -15.35 2.12
N LEU A 146 0.33 -14.45 1.35
CA LEU A 146 -1.13 -14.44 1.16
C LEU A 146 -1.61 -15.71 0.44
N ASP A 147 -0.91 -16.10 -0.61
CA ASP A 147 -1.25 -17.32 -1.35
C ASP A 147 -1.07 -18.58 -0.50
N ALA A 148 0.05 -18.69 0.20
CA ALA A 148 0.36 -19.84 1.07
C ALA A 148 -0.58 -19.97 2.27
N ASN A 149 -1.13 -18.87 2.77
CA ASN A 149 -1.97 -18.89 3.97
C ASN A 149 -3.46 -18.69 3.66
N ARG A 150 -3.86 -18.50 2.39
CA ARG A 150 -5.27 -18.24 2.05
C ARG A 150 -6.23 -19.28 2.62
N SER A 151 -5.90 -20.57 2.54
CA SER A 151 -6.73 -21.66 3.07
C SER A 151 -6.79 -21.72 4.60
N ARG A 152 -5.89 -21.05 5.29
CA ARG A 152 -5.78 -20.97 6.74
C ARG A 152 -6.42 -19.70 7.30
N LEU A 153 -6.66 -18.71 6.42
CA LEU A 153 -7.32 -17.46 6.76
C LEU A 153 -8.83 -17.66 6.68
N THR A 154 -9.52 -17.36 7.76
CA THR A 154 -10.97 -17.35 7.87
C THR A 154 -11.48 -15.99 8.32
N ALA A 155 -12.74 -15.71 8.00
CA ALA A 155 -13.44 -14.54 8.50
C ALA A 155 -14.83 -15.00 8.91
N GLU A 156 -15.10 -14.94 10.23
CA GLU A 156 -16.39 -15.31 10.82
C GLU A 156 -17.24 -14.05 11.00
N ASP A 157 -18.39 -14.03 10.31
CA ASP A 157 -19.35 -12.94 10.41
C ASP A 157 -20.01 -12.96 11.80
N LEU A 158 -19.93 -11.85 12.53
CA LEU A 158 -20.49 -11.70 13.87
C LEU A 158 -21.95 -11.19 13.86
N GLY A 159 -22.51 -10.85 12.68
CA GLY A 159 -23.88 -10.45 12.49
C GLY A 159 -24.19 -8.99 12.83
N ASP A 160 -23.18 -8.19 13.13
CA ASP A 160 -23.27 -6.76 13.46
C ASP A 160 -22.57 -5.85 12.43
N GLY A 161 -22.27 -6.40 11.24
CA GLY A 161 -21.48 -5.71 10.22
C GLY A 161 -19.97 -5.79 10.47
N THR A 162 -19.55 -6.62 11.44
CA THR A 162 -18.14 -6.95 11.66
C THR A 162 -17.88 -8.45 11.48
N ALA A 163 -16.64 -8.83 11.19
CA ALA A 163 -16.24 -10.22 11.15
C ALA A 163 -14.89 -10.41 11.83
N ALA A 164 -14.77 -11.50 12.60
CA ALA A 164 -13.50 -11.89 13.19
C ALA A 164 -12.55 -12.38 12.09
N PHE A 165 -11.33 -11.82 12.05
CA PHE A 165 -10.31 -12.22 11.11
C PHE A 165 -9.32 -13.17 11.80
N GLU A 166 -9.22 -14.40 11.31
CA GLU A 166 -8.50 -15.48 11.96
C GLU A 166 -7.48 -16.15 11.05
N LEU A 167 -6.42 -16.65 11.66
CA LEU A 167 -5.43 -17.53 11.06
C LEU A 167 -5.37 -18.83 11.89
N ASP A 168 -5.68 -19.96 11.27
CA ASP A 168 -5.79 -21.28 11.93
C ASP A 168 -6.77 -21.26 13.11
N GLY A 169 -7.89 -20.56 13.00
CA GLY A 169 -8.91 -20.43 14.05
C GLY A 169 -8.44 -19.61 15.25
N LYS A 170 -7.40 -18.78 15.08
CA LYS A 170 -6.92 -17.84 16.09
C LYS A 170 -7.06 -16.43 15.58
N PRO A 171 -7.63 -15.52 16.37
CA PRO A 171 -7.75 -14.12 15.97
C PRO A 171 -6.39 -13.51 15.62
N VAL A 172 -6.32 -12.88 14.44
CA VAL A 172 -5.10 -12.22 13.98
C VAL A 172 -4.83 -11.00 14.86
N LEU A 173 -3.57 -10.83 15.27
CA LEU A 173 -3.13 -9.78 16.20
C LEU A 173 -3.97 -9.72 17.48
N GLY A 174 -4.36 -10.89 18.01
CA GLY A 174 -5.14 -10.98 19.26
C GLY A 174 -6.57 -10.42 19.15
N GLY A 175 -7.15 -10.43 17.94
CA GLY A 175 -8.50 -9.89 17.67
C GLY A 175 -8.53 -8.40 17.33
N THR A 176 -7.36 -7.76 17.27
CA THR A 176 -7.26 -6.34 16.92
C THR A 176 -7.55 -6.10 15.44
N LEU A 177 -7.25 -7.08 14.56
CA LEU A 177 -7.57 -7.01 13.15
C LEU A 177 -8.91 -7.71 12.90
N ALA A 178 -9.86 -6.98 12.33
CA ALA A 178 -11.20 -7.45 12.01
C ALA A 178 -11.56 -7.09 10.56
N MET A 179 -12.70 -7.57 10.10
CA MET A 179 -13.30 -7.06 8.87
C MET A 179 -14.56 -6.27 9.21
N ARG A 180 -14.90 -5.31 8.36
CA ARG A 180 -16.11 -4.47 8.48
C ARG A 180 -16.85 -4.46 7.15
N GLU A 181 -18.17 -4.48 7.24
CA GLU A 181 -19.04 -4.21 6.11
C GLU A 181 -19.10 -2.70 5.85
N THR A 182 -18.89 -2.32 4.60
CA THR A 182 -18.94 -0.94 4.10
C THR A 182 -19.89 -0.87 2.90
N ASP A 183 -20.25 0.32 2.45
CA ASP A 183 -21.03 0.50 1.21
C ASP A 183 -20.36 -0.13 -0.02
N ALA A 184 -19.04 -0.30 0.01
CA ALA A 184 -18.25 -0.93 -1.05
C ALA A 184 -18.04 -2.45 -0.84
N GLY A 185 -18.71 -3.06 0.14
CA GLY A 185 -18.57 -4.45 0.56
C GLY A 185 -17.58 -4.63 1.72
N TRP A 186 -17.27 -5.87 2.04
CA TRP A 186 -16.41 -6.20 3.17
C TRP A 186 -14.96 -5.78 2.95
N ARG A 187 -14.36 -5.20 4.00
CA ARG A 187 -12.99 -4.68 4.03
C ARG A 187 -12.27 -5.10 5.31
N VAL A 188 -10.95 -5.22 5.23
CA VAL A 188 -10.11 -5.38 6.44
C VAL A 188 -10.08 -4.04 7.16
N SER A 189 -10.57 -4.01 8.37
CA SER A 189 -10.60 -2.81 9.21
C SER A 189 -9.29 -2.65 9.96
N VAL A 190 -8.65 -1.51 9.78
CA VAL A 190 -7.46 -1.14 10.53
C VAL A 190 -7.89 -0.45 11.81
N PRO A 191 -7.46 -0.92 12.99
CA PRO A 191 -7.80 -0.31 14.27
C PRO A 191 -7.04 1.02 14.45
N VAL A 192 -7.55 2.07 13.83
CA VAL A 192 -6.90 3.38 13.74
C VAL A 192 -6.61 3.95 15.11
N GLU A 193 -7.50 3.77 16.09
CA GLU A 193 -7.30 4.25 17.46
C GLU A 193 -6.06 3.63 18.13
N LEU A 194 -5.81 2.35 17.86
CA LEU A 194 -4.60 1.70 18.35
C LEU A 194 -3.34 2.29 17.70
N ILE A 195 -3.39 2.54 16.40
CA ILE A 195 -2.27 3.11 15.66
C ILE A 195 -2.05 4.58 16.05
N ARG A 196 -3.14 5.35 16.23
CA ARG A 196 -3.06 6.75 16.73
C ARG A 196 -2.42 6.80 18.11
N SER A 197 -2.82 5.90 19.02
CA SER A 197 -2.25 5.85 20.37
C SER A 197 -0.74 5.56 20.38
N SER A 198 -0.21 4.94 19.33
CA SER A 198 1.23 4.69 19.15
C SER A 198 2.03 5.95 18.78
N GLY A 199 1.36 7.06 18.42
CA GLY A 199 2.00 8.27 17.94
C GLY A 199 2.59 8.20 16.53
N TYR A 200 2.41 7.08 15.81
CA TYR A 200 2.92 6.90 14.44
C TYR A 200 1.88 7.22 13.35
N PHE A 201 0.63 7.45 13.74
CA PHE A 201 -0.39 7.85 12.78
C PHE A 201 -0.34 9.36 12.54
N PRO A 202 -0.42 9.84 11.30
CA PRO A 202 -0.41 11.26 11.00
C PRO A 202 -1.65 11.98 11.58
N ASP A 203 -1.44 13.03 12.34
CA ASP A 203 -2.50 13.85 12.92
C ASP A 203 -2.64 15.21 12.25
N THR A 204 -1.56 15.68 11.61
CA THR A 204 -1.51 16.98 10.92
C THR A 204 -1.37 16.81 9.42
N ARG A 205 -1.65 17.88 8.68
CA ARG A 205 -1.49 17.91 7.21
C ARG A 205 -0.04 17.69 6.79
N GLU A 206 0.89 18.24 7.55
CA GLU A 206 2.32 18.12 7.33
C GLU A 206 2.79 16.68 7.52
N GLU A 207 2.30 15.99 8.54
CA GLU A 207 2.63 14.58 8.78
C GLU A 207 2.11 13.68 7.65
N TRP A 208 0.89 13.94 7.14
CA TRP A 208 0.37 13.27 5.95
C TRP A 208 1.22 13.53 4.71
N ALA A 209 1.71 14.77 4.53
CA ALA A 209 2.62 15.10 3.45
C ALA A 209 3.95 14.34 3.58
N VAL A 210 4.53 14.26 4.78
CA VAL A 210 5.75 13.47 5.01
C VAL A 210 5.53 11.99 4.70
N LEU A 211 4.41 11.40 5.12
CA LEU A 211 4.08 10.02 4.78
C LEU A 211 4.01 9.82 3.26
N ALA A 212 3.36 10.75 2.54
CA ALA A 212 3.31 10.70 1.07
C ALA A 212 4.71 10.80 0.43
N TYR A 213 5.60 11.65 0.98
CA TYR A 213 7.00 11.75 0.52
C TYR A 213 7.80 10.48 0.84
N MET A 214 7.56 9.83 1.98
CA MET A 214 8.19 8.53 2.28
C MET A 214 7.79 7.48 1.24
N MET A 215 6.52 7.41 0.90
CA MET A 215 6.04 6.47 -0.12
C MET A 215 6.63 6.78 -1.50
N LEU A 216 6.70 8.06 -1.88
CA LEU A 216 7.34 8.48 -3.14
C LEU A 216 8.83 8.14 -3.15
N ALA A 217 9.53 8.29 -2.03
CA ALA A 217 10.94 7.92 -1.92
C ALA A 217 11.16 6.41 -2.13
N VAL A 218 10.28 5.57 -1.57
CA VAL A 218 10.31 4.12 -1.80
C VAL A 218 9.96 3.77 -3.24
N GLU A 219 8.97 4.42 -3.84
CA GLU A 219 8.60 4.25 -5.24
C GLU A 219 9.80 4.58 -6.17
N ASN A 220 10.47 5.70 -5.94
CA ASN A 220 11.67 6.08 -6.69
C ASN A 220 12.80 5.06 -6.51
N ALA A 221 13.06 4.61 -5.28
CA ALA A 221 14.07 3.59 -4.99
C ALA A 221 13.78 2.26 -5.70
N LEU A 222 12.51 1.85 -5.77
CA LEU A 222 12.10 0.68 -6.55
C LEU A 222 12.30 0.90 -8.06
N GLY A 223 12.06 2.12 -8.55
CA GLY A 223 12.31 2.50 -9.95
C GLY A 223 13.81 2.43 -10.32
N ASP A 224 14.67 2.99 -9.48
CA ASP A 224 16.11 2.92 -9.65
C ASP A 224 16.60 1.47 -9.60
N PHE A 225 16.10 0.68 -8.67
CA PHE A 225 16.40 -0.74 -8.59
C PHE A 225 15.96 -1.51 -9.85
N GLU A 226 14.75 -1.22 -10.34
CA GLU A 226 14.22 -1.83 -11.57
C GLU A 226 15.14 -1.53 -12.77
N ALA A 227 15.61 -0.29 -12.91
CA ALA A 227 16.55 0.11 -13.97
C ALA A 227 17.92 -0.58 -13.82
N GLU A 228 18.46 -0.68 -12.61
CA GLU A 228 19.69 -1.42 -12.34
C GLU A 228 19.53 -2.93 -12.63
N LEU A 229 18.38 -3.51 -12.33
CA LEU A 229 18.07 -4.90 -12.65
C LEU A 229 18.02 -5.13 -14.17
N ASP A 230 17.37 -4.25 -14.92
CA ASP A 230 17.27 -4.32 -16.38
C ASP A 230 18.64 -4.17 -17.06
N SER A 231 19.55 -3.36 -16.50
CA SER A 231 20.92 -3.21 -17.01
C SER A 231 21.79 -4.45 -16.82
N GLY A 232 21.32 -5.44 -16.06
CA GLY A 232 22.11 -6.66 -15.84
C GLY A 232 23.16 -6.55 -14.77
N LYS A 233 23.12 -5.53 -13.93
CA LYS A 233 24.16 -5.20 -12.94
C LYS A 233 24.42 -6.33 -11.92
N PHE A 234 23.43 -7.16 -11.62
CA PHE A 234 23.54 -8.17 -10.56
C PHE A 234 23.77 -9.56 -11.12
N ALA A 235 24.79 -10.25 -10.60
CA ALA A 235 25.10 -11.62 -10.97
C ALA A 235 24.23 -12.64 -10.19
N ARG A 236 23.84 -12.33 -8.95
CA ARG A 236 23.10 -13.21 -8.05
C ARG A 236 21.89 -12.48 -7.46
N LEU A 237 20.88 -13.25 -7.05
CA LEU A 237 19.69 -12.75 -6.38
C LEU A 237 20.04 -12.03 -5.05
N SER A 238 21.00 -12.56 -4.28
CA SER A 238 21.46 -11.92 -3.04
C SER A 238 21.99 -10.51 -3.25
N ASP A 239 22.79 -10.30 -4.33
CA ASP A 239 23.36 -8.99 -4.64
C ASP A 239 22.24 -7.98 -5.01
N ALA A 240 21.24 -8.47 -5.74
CA ALA A 240 20.06 -7.67 -6.08
C ALA A 240 19.23 -7.31 -4.84
N GLY A 241 18.99 -8.26 -3.95
CA GLY A 241 18.24 -8.03 -2.69
C GLY A 241 18.96 -7.06 -1.76
N GLU A 242 20.29 -7.20 -1.60
CA GLU A 242 21.10 -6.28 -0.80
C GLU A 242 21.06 -4.85 -1.36
N ARG A 243 21.13 -4.70 -2.69
CA ARG A 243 21.05 -3.39 -3.35
C ARG A 243 19.66 -2.77 -3.20
N ALA A 244 18.59 -3.55 -3.39
CA ALA A 244 17.21 -3.08 -3.19
C ALA A 244 17.04 -2.59 -1.75
N GLY A 245 17.47 -3.38 -0.76
CA GLY A 245 17.43 -3.01 0.65
C GLY A 245 18.16 -1.71 0.93
N ARG A 246 19.36 -1.53 0.34
CA ARG A 246 20.16 -0.30 0.51
C ARG A 246 19.44 0.92 -0.05
N LEU A 247 18.95 0.85 -1.31
CA LEU A 247 18.24 1.96 -1.94
C LEU A 247 17.02 2.41 -1.13
N ILE A 248 16.24 1.46 -0.63
CA ILE A 248 15.06 1.76 0.18
C ILE A 248 15.46 2.33 1.54
N ALA A 249 16.50 1.78 2.18
CA ALA A 249 16.99 2.28 3.46
C ALA A 249 17.50 3.73 3.33
N GLU A 250 18.31 4.01 2.34
CA GLU A 250 18.86 5.36 2.07
C GLU A 250 17.71 6.37 1.83
N SER A 251 16.67 5.96 1.08
CA SER A 251 15.53 6.82 0.76
C SER A 251 14.57 7.00 1.95
N ALA A 252 14.31 5.95 2.72
CA ALA A 252 13.34 5.97 3.80
C ALA A 252 13.90 6.64 5.08
N VAL A 253 15.19 6.47 5.37
CA VAL A 253 15.82 7.00 6.61
C VAL A 253 15.70 8.52 6.68
N ALA A 254 15.99 9.24 5.58
CA ALA A 254 15.89 10.69 5.56
C ALA A 254 14.48 11.19 5.91
N GLN A 255 13.47 10.53 5.35
CA GLN A 255 12.07 10.90 5.59
C GLN A 255 11.59 10.49 6.99
N ALA A 256 12.01 9.32 7.47
CA ALA A 256 11.69 8.85 8.82
C ALA A 256 12.24 9.79 9.89
N VAL A 257 13.44 10.34 9.66
CA VAL A 257 14.05 11.34 10.53
C VAL A 257 13.22 12.63 10.54
N ILE A 258 12.82 13.13 9.36
CA ILE A 258 11.96 14.32 9.26
C ILE A 258 10.65 14.10 10.03
N PHE A 259 10.01 12.94 9.84
CA PHE A 259 8.79 12.59 10.54
C PHE A 259 8.98 12.55 12.07
N ALA A 260 10.04 11.91 12.54
CA ALA A 260 10.38 11.86 13.97
C ALA A 260 10.63 13.24 14.57
N MET A 261 11.29 14.14 13.84
CA MET A 261 11.51 15.52 14.27
C MET A 261 10.20 16.32 14.39
N MET A 262 9.27 16.11 13.45
CA MET A 262 7.95 16.74 13.49
C MET A 262 7.16 16.26 14.71
N GLN A 263 7.14 14.95 14.95
CA GLN A 263 6.49 14.35 16.12
C GLN A 263 7.03 14.89 17.46
N GLN A 264 8.34 15.09 17.57
CA GLN A 264 8.96 15.63 18.77
C GLN A 264 8.67 17.12 19.02
N ASN A 265 8.42 17.88 17.95
CA ASN A 265 8.14 19.29 18.02
C ASN A 265 6.66 19.62 18.24
N ASP A 266 5.77 18.63 18.14
CA ASP A 266 4.35 18.81 18.41
C ASP A 266 4.08 19.00 19.91
N PRO A 267 3.59 20.16 20.36
CA PRO A 267 3.31 20.43 21.76
C PRO A 267 2.26 19.48 22.36
N ALA A 268 1.32 19.00 21.56
CA ALA A 268 0.27 18.08 21.98
C ALA A 268 0.81 16.68 22.29
N LYS A 269 1.90 16.28 21.62
CA LYS A 269 2.54 14.96 21.78
C LYS A 269 3.65 14.96 22.84
N LYS A 270 4.18 16.12 23.23
CA LYS A 270 5.21 16.24 24.30
C LYS A 270 4.75 15.72 25.67
N GLY A 271 3.44 15.69 25.93
CA GLY A 271 2.87 15.11 27.17
C GLY A 271 2.79 13.58 27.16
N ALA A 272 2.71 12.96 25.99
CA ALA A 272 2.65 11.51 25.81
C ALA A 272 4.04 10.87 25.69
N ALA A 273 5.06 11.65 25.33
CA ALA A 273 6.45 11.19 25.15
C ALA A 273 7.16 10.75 26.46
N GLY A 274 6.51 10.89 27.62
CA GLY A 274 6.98 10.29 28.87
C GLY A 274 6.95 8.75 28.93
N ALA A 275 6.36 8.12 27.92
CA ALA A 275 6.34 6.67 27.72
C ALA A 275 6.77 6.35 26.26
N ALA A 276 7.90 6.92 25.82
CA ALA A 276 8.46 6.53 24.52
C ALA A 276 8.69 5.01 24.53
N PRO A 277 8.06 4.24 23.64
CA PRO A 277 8.49 2.86 23.40
C PRO A 277 9.96 2.97 23.02
N GLY A 278 10.81 2.20 23.71
CA GLY A 278 12.27 2.25 23.55
C GLY A 278 12.64 2.35 22.09
N GLY A 279 13.58 3.26 21.77
CA GLY A 279 14.00 3.57 20.42
C GLY A 279 14.16 2.32 19.58
N PHE A 280 13.75 2.37 18.33
CA PHE A 280 13.96 1.25 17.43
C PHE A 280 15.32 1.36 16.75
N THR A 281 15.94 0.22 16.51
CA THR A 281 17.23 0.16 15.84
C THR A 281 17.01 -0.24 14.38
N ILE A 282 17.47 0.60 13.45
CA ILE A 282 17.52 0.21 12.05
C ILE A 282 18.84 -0.51 11.81
N LYS A 283 18.78 -1.78 11.39
CA LYS A 283 19.96 -2.53 10.95
C LYS A 283 20.16 -2.32 9.45
N ALA A 284 21.20 -1.58 9.07
CA ALA A 284 21.62 -1.39 7.70
C ALA A 284 22.97 -2.12 7.48
N GLY A 285 22.92 -3.33 6.93
CA GLY A 285 24.09 -4.19 6.85
C GLY A 285 24.60 -4.57 8.25
N ASN A 286 25.89 -4.33 8.53
CA ASN A 286 26.49 -4.55 9.86
C ASN A 286 26.32 -3.36 10.81
N ALA A 287 25.67 -2.28 10.39
CA ALA A 287 25.44 -1.11 11.23
C ALA A 287 24.07 -1.17 11.90
N GLU A 288 24.07 -0.95 13.21
CA GLU A 288 22.86 -0.72 14.01
C GLU A 288 22.73 0.81 14.21
N ILE A 289 21.69 1.40 13.63
CA ILE A 289 21.39 2.82 13.76
C ILE A 289 20.25 2.94 14.78
N PRO A 290 20.53 3.35 16.03
CA PRO A 290 19.48 3.60 17.01
C PRO A 290 18.73 4.87 16.59
N VAL A 291 17.40 4.80 16.49
CA VAL A 291 16.54 5.94 16.20
C VAL A 291 15.69 6.23 17.43
N GLY A 292 15.79 7.45 17.93
CA GLY A 292 14.98 7.91 19.07
C GLY A 292 15.46 7.41 20.46
N SER A 293 16.64 6.77 20.55
CA SER A 293 17.11 6.18 21.82
C SER A 293 17.64 7.20 22.82
N THR A 294 18.10 8.38 22.37
CA THR A 294 18.75 9.37 23.24
C THR A 294 17.85 10.57 23.56
N GLY A 295 16.71 10.72 22.90
CA GLY A 295 15.88 11.95 22.99
C GLY A 295 16.55 13.20 22.38
N ASP A 296 17.75 13.07 21.82
CA ASP A 296 18.49 14.13 21.13
C ASP A 296 18.71 13.75 19.66
N VAL A 297 17.81 14.22 18.82
CA VAL A 297 17.78 13.91 17.37
C VAL A 297 19.06 14.36 16.67
N ASN A 298 19.66 15.49 17.07
CA ASN A 298 20.89 15.96 16.44
C ASN A 298 22.07 15.02 16.72
N ARG A 299 22.09 14.41 17.89
CA ARG A 299 23.10 13.43 18.28
C ARG A 299 22.88 12.11 17.54
N ASP A 300 21.64 11.68 17.43
CA ASP A 300 21.28 10.45 16.69
C ASP A 300 21.57 10.59 15.19
N LEU A 301 21.31 11.76 14.60
CA LEU A 301 21.64 12.10 13.21
C LEU A 301 23.15 12.19 12.97
N GLY A 302 23.91 12.79 13.90
CA GLY A 302 25.37 12.83 13.84
C GLY A 302 25.96 11.42 13.80
N ASN A 303 25.47 10.55 14.68
CA ASN A 303 25.89 9.14 14.74
C ASN A 303 25.51 8.37 13.46
N ALA A 304 24.32 8.56 12.92
CA ALA A 304 23.87 7.92 11.69
C ALA A 304 24.73 8.38 10.47
N GLY A 305 25.02 9.69 10.37
CA GLY A 305 25.86 10.24 9.33
C GLY A 305 27.30 9.71 9.36
N ASP A 306 27.88 9.57 10.54
CA ASP A 306 29.22 9.03 10.74
C ASP A 306 29.30 7.53 10.46
N ILE A 307 28.26 6.76 10.80
CA ILE A 307 28.15 5.34 10.50
C ILE A 307 28.08 5.14 8.96
N MET A 308 27.25 5.92 8.27
CA MET A 308 27.12 5.82 6.81
C MET A 308 28.43 6.21 6.09
N ARG A 309 29.14 7.22 6.59
CA ARG A 309 30.41 7.69 6.02
C ARG A 309 31.52 6.63 6.13
N ARG A 310 31.61 5.93 7.27
CA ARG A 310 32.57 4.83 7.50
C ARG A 310 32.30 3.57 6.68
N GLN A 311 31.11 3.40 6.17
CA GLN A 311 30.77 2.26 5.30
C GLN A 311 31.00 2.57 3.80
N ALA A 312 31.17 3.85 3.46
CA ALA A 312 31.47 4.28 2.09
C ALA A 312 32.98 4.30 1.77
N GLU A 313 33.85 4.19 2.78
CA GLU A 313 35.29 4.01 2.70
C GLU A 313 35.68 2.53 2.74
#